data_2fced7704373241850fcbf7474213ce9
#
_entry.id   2fced7704373241850fcbf7474213ce9
#
_cell.length_a   1.000
_cell.length_b   1.000
_cell.length_c   1.000
_cell.angle_alpha   90.00
_cell.angle_beta   90.00
_cell.angle_gamma   90.00
#
_symmetry.space_group_name_H-M   'P 1'
#
loop_
_entity.id
_entity.type
_entity.pdbx_description
1 polymer ?
#
loop_
_entity_poly.entity_id
_entity_poly.type
_entity_poly.pdbx_seq_one_letter_code
_entity_poly.pdbx_strand_id
1 'polypeptide(L)'
;MDHYLQTFLTGQSIILQQMAPADLESFVAIESETKTLLLANDEIPFPQTMEDHSAFFRSISGKKDEFFFGIYEKATQQLIGSCGVFAVNWQNSTCSVGISIGQQWQGKGYGTDAMKTLIEFIFQYMAIQKIKLQVFSFNPAAIRSYEKCGFTKEGHLRNEIFRFGTFHDLIVFGLLRSEWTQVK
;
A
#
# COMPACT_ATOMS: atom_id res chain seq x y z
N MET A 1 -8.15 19.71 17.95
CA MET A 1 -8.45 18.30 18.25
C MET A 1 -9.52 17.75 17.31
N ASP A 2 -10.63 18.46 17.13
CA ASP A 2 -11.76 17.97 16.30
C ASP A 2 -11.40 17.72 14.83
N HIS A 3 -10.53 18.54 14.24
CA HIS A 3 -10.06 18.32 12.87
C HIS A 3 -9.33 16.98 12.72
N TYR A 4 -8.44 16.61 13.65
CA TYR A 4 -7.72 15.34 13.62
C TYR A 4 -8.62 14.13 13.81
N LEU A 5 -9.70 14.26 14.60
CA LEU A 5 -10.67 13.19 14.77
C LEU A 5 -11.50 12.95 13.49
N GLN A 6 -11.74 14.02 12.73
CA GLN A 6 -12.51 13.94 11.48
C GLN A 6 -11.69 13.46 10.28
N THR A 7 -10.37 13.68 10.30
CA THR A 7 -9.47 13.35 9.18
C THR A 7 -8.65 12.09 9.41
N PHE A 8 -8.71 11.50 10.62
CA PHE A 8 -7.96 10.30 10.93
C PHE A 8 -8.29 9.16 9.97
N LEU A 9 -7.28 8.67 9.25
CA LEU A 9 -7.38 7.64 8.22
C LEU A 9 -8.42 7.94 7.11
N THR A 10 -8.70 9.23 6.88
CA THR A 10 -9.72 9.66 5.92
C THR A 10 -9.09 10.54 4.84
N GLY A 11 -9.04 10.04 3.61
CA GLY A 11 -8.60 10.76 2.42
C GLY A 11 -9.73 11.64 1.82
N GLN A 12 -9.50 12.14 0.63
CA GLN A 12 -10.49 12.90 -0.12
C GLN A 12 -11.67 12.03 -0.54
N SER A 13 -11.39 10.87 -1.13
CA SER A 13 -12.34 9.95 -1.74
C SER A 13 -12.37 8.57 -1.09
N ILE A 14 -11.44 8.30 -0.15
CA ILE A 14 -11.29 7.00 0.50
C ILE A 14 -11.29 7.11 2.02
N ILE A 15 -11.51 5.97 2.66
CA ILE A 15 -11.28 5.77 4.09
C ILE A 15 -10.39 4.53 4.24
N LEU A 16 -9.38 4.62 5.10
CA LEU A 16 -8.59 3.47 5.54
C LEU A 16 -9.17 2.94 6.85
N GLN A 17 -9.49 1.67 6.89
CA GLN A 17 -10.00 1.05 8.11
C GLN A 17 -9.63 -0.43 8.18
N GLN A 18 -9.74 -1.00 9.35
CA GLN A 18 -9.55 -2.43 9.52
C GLN A 18 -10.66 -3.18 8.77
N MET A 19 -10.28 -4.19 7.99
CA MET A 19 -11.23 -5.04 7.29
C MET A 19 -12.00 -5.92 8.29
N ALA A 20 -13.30 -6.02 8.07
CA ALA A 20 -14.16 -6.96 8.78
C ALA A 20 -14.08 -8.36 8.15
N PRO A 21 -14.42 -9.43 8.87
CA PRO A 21 -14.51 -10.77 8.29
C PRO A 21 -15.43 -10.87 7.05
N ALA A 22 -16.44 -10.01 6.98
CA ALA A 22 -17.36 -9.93 5.83
C ALA A 22 -16.70 -9.40 4.56
N ASP A 23 -15.56 -8.69 4.67
CA ASP A 23 -14.85 -8.14 3.52
C ASP A 23 -13.92 -9.17 2.85
N LEU A 24 -13.71 -10.32 3.49
CA LEU A 24 -12.72 -11.31 3.03
C LEU A 24 -13.00 -11.77 1.58
N GLU A 25 -14.24 -12.02 1.24
CA GLU A 25 -14.61 -12.45 -0.12
C GLU A 25 -14.26 -11.37 -1.17
N SER A 26 -14.61 -10.12 -0.88
CA SER A 26 -14.28 -8.97 -1.75
C SER A 26 -12.78 -8.74 -1.85
N PHE A 27 -12.05 -8.90 -0.75
CA PHE A 27 -10.59 -8.80 -0.72
C PHE A 27 -9.95 -9.87 -1.60
N VAL A 28 -10.34 -11.14 -1.43
CA VAL A 28 -9.83 -12.26 -2.23
C VAL A 28 -10.13 -12.04 -3.71
N ALA A 29 -11.32 -11.55 -4.06
CA ALA A 29 -11.68 -11.25 -5.44
C ALA A 29 -10.74 -10.21 -6.06
N ILE A 30 -10.40 -9.15 -5.33
CA ILE A 30 -9.46 -8.09 -5.77
C ILE A 30 -8.02 -8.64 -5.91
N GLU A 31 -7.54 -9.36 -4.91
CA GLU A 31 -6.16 -9.90 -4.92
C GLU A 31 -5.97 -11.01 -5.96
N SER A 32 -7.05 -11.71 -6.34
CA SER A 32 -7.03 -12.74 -7.39
C SER A 32 -7.14 -12.19 -8.81
N GLU A 33 -7.39 -10.89 -8.99
CA GLU A 33 -7.34 -10.26 -10.31
C GLU A 33 -5.95 -10.45 -10.93
N THR A 34 -5.88 -10.88 -12.18
CA THR A 34 -4.62 -11.19 -12.87
C THR A 34 -3.59 -10.07 -12.76
N LYS A 35 -4.02 -8.82 -12.96
CA LYS A 35 -3.12 -7.67 -12.88
C LYS A 35 -2.61 -7.43 -11.47
N THR A 36 -3.47 -7.57 -10.47
CA THR A 36 -3.10 -7.44 -9.07
C THR A 36 -2.09 -8.51 -8.69
N LEU A 37 -2.38 -9.78 -8.99
CA LEU A 37 -1.51 -10.90 -8.72
C LEU A 37 -0.10 -10.75 -9.35
N LEU A 38 -0.02 -10.25 -10.59
CA LEU A 38 1.25 -10.04 -11.29
C LEU A 38 2.10 -8.89 -10.72
N LEU A 39 1.48 -7.95 -10.00
CA LEU A 39 2.11 -6.73 -9.50
C LEU A 39 2.20 -6.64 -7.97
N ALA A 40 1.62 -7.59 -7.23
CA ALA A 40 1.47 -7.51 -5.78
C ALA A 40 2.79 -7.63 -5.02
N ASN A 41 3.64 -8.56 -5.41
CA ASN A 41 4.90 -8.85 -4.75
C ASN A 41 5.93 -9.40 -5.74
N ASP A 42 7.14 -9.68 -5.27
CA ASP A 42 8.27 -10.24 -6.05
C ASP A 42 8.28 -11.78 -6.10
N GLU A 43 7.34 -12.45 -5.41
CA GLU A 43 7.20 -13.89 -5.42
C GLU A 43 6.62 -14.41 -6.75
N ILE A 44 6.63 -15.72 -6.95
CA ILE A 44 5.98 -16.35 -8.11
C ILE A 44 4.47 -16.05 -8.03
N PRO A 45 3.87 -15.43 -9.08
CA PRO A 45 2.44 -15.12 -9.08
C PRO A 45 1.62 -16.42 -9.12
N PHE A 46 1.19 -16.85 -7.98
CA PHE A 46 0.40 -18.08 -7.81
C PHE A 46 -0.95 -17.74 -7.15
N PRO A 47 -2.08 -18.20 -7.70
CA PRO A 47 -3.39 -18.00 -7.11
C PRO A 47 -3.46 -18.57 -5.70
N GLN A 48 -3.84 -17.76 -4.74
CA GLN A 48 -4.00 -18.15 -3.35
C GLN A 48 -5.44 -18.59 -3.06
N THR A 49 -5.59 -19.50 -2.11
CA THR A 49 -6.90 -19.97 -1.66
C THR A 49 -7.50 -19.01 -0.64
N MET A 50 -8.80 -19.15 -0.36
CA MET A 50 -9.48 -18.44 0.73
C MET A 50 -8.82 -18.72 2.09
N GLU A 51 -8.31 -19.95 2.29
CA GLU A 51 -7.61 -20.34 3.52
C GLU A 51 -6.26 -19.63 3.67
N ASP A 52 -5.50 -19.47 2.56
CA ASP A 52 -4.23 -18.72 2.57
C ASP A 52 -4.47 -17.26 2.97
N HIS A 53 -5.48 -16.61 2.39
CA HIS A 53 -5.86 -15.24 2.76
C HIS A 53 -6.33 -15.14 4.22
N SER A 54 -7.11 -16.10 4.70
CA SER A 54 -7.54 -16.16 6.10
C SER A 54 -6.36 -16.35 7.06
N ALA A 55 -5.38 -17.17 6.67
CA ALA A 55 -4.14 -17.37 7.43
C ALA A 55 -3.30 -16.09 7.46
N PHE A 56 -3.20 -15.38 6.35
CA PHE A 56 -2.54 -14.06 6.29
C PHE A 56 -3.16 -13.08 7.30
N PHE A 57 -4.49 -12.90 7.31
CA PHE A 57 -5.16 -12.02 8.26
C PHE A 57 -4.91 -12.42 9.72
N ARG A 58 -4.94 -13.71 10.02
CA ARG A 58 -4.59 -14.19 11.36
C ARG A 58 -3.14 -13.86 11.73
N SER A 59 -2.22 -13.94 10.77
CA SER A 59 -0.79 -13.71 11.00
C SER A 59 -0.44 -12.26 11.31
N ILE A 60 -1.19 -11.29 10.76
CA ILE A 60 -0.97 -9.85 11.00
C ILE A 60 -1.74 -9.31 12.19
N SER A 61 -2.75 -10.06 12.67
CA SER A 61 -3.57 -9.64 13.81
C SER A 61 -2.73 -9.53 15.08
N GLY A 62 -2.76 -8.35 15.71
CA GLY A 62 -2.03 -8.08 16.97
C GLY A 62 -0.54 -7.81 16.82
N LYS A 63 0.02 -7.82 15.61
CA LYS A 63 1.41 -7.38 15.39
C LYS A 63 1.55 -5.89 15.71
N LYS A 64 2.75 -5.51 16.19
CA LYS A 64 3.09 -4.11 16.51
C LYS A 64 4.03 -3.46 15.50
N ASP A 65 4.40 -4.20 14.48
CA ASP A 65 5.34 -3.84 13.42
C ASP A 65 4.77 -3.99 12.01
N GLU A 66 3.50 -4.36 11.93
CA GLU A 66 2.73 -4.43 10.69
C GLU A 66 1.33 -3.85 10.90
N PHE A 67 0.89 -3.02 9.98
CA PHE A 67 -0.43 -2.39 10.01
C PHE A 67 -1.07 -2.54 8.63
N PHE A 68 -2.21 -3.19 8.57
CA PHE A 68 -2.89 -3.49 7.32
C PHE A 68 -4.30 -2.91 7.32
N PHE A 69 -4.66 -2.22 6.23
CA PHE A 69 -5.92 -1.52 6.08
C PHE A 69 -6.63 -1.95 4.79
N GLY A 70 -7.93 -2.09 4.86
CA GLY A 70 -8.80 -2.02 3.70
C GLY A 70 -8.93 -0.56 3.25
N ILE A 71 -8.97 -0.37 1.94
CA ILE A 71 -9.27 0.92 1.32
C ILE A 71 -10.72 0.89 0.89
N TYR A 72 -11.53 1.78 1.45
CA TYR A 72 -12.96 1.85 1.15
C TYR A 72 -13.27 3.17 0.42
N GLU A 73 -14.09 3.09 -0.64
CA GLU A 73 -14.59 4.27 -1.30
C GLU A 73 -15.61 4.98 -0.39
N LYS A 74 -15.40 6.28 -0.14
CA LYS A 74 -16.26 7.05 0.77
C LYS A 74 -17.72 7.10 0.36
N ALA A 75 -17.98 7.16 -0.95
CA ALA A 75 -19.33 7.32 -1.47
C ALA A 75 -20.18 6.06 -1.32
N THR A 76 -19.59 4.88 -1.52
CA THR A 76 -20.29 3.60 -1.56
C THR A 76 -20.02 2.71 -0.36
N GLN A 77 -19.00 3.02 0.42
CA GLN A 77 -18.46 2.19 1.51
C GLN A 77 -17.98 0.80 1.02
N GLN A 78 -17.73 0.64 -0.26
CA GLN A 78 -17.20 -0.60 -0.84
C GLN A 78 -15.70 -0.72 -0.60
N LEU A 79 -15.23 -1.93 -0.31
CA LEU A 79 -13.82 -2.27 -0.33
C LEU A 79 -13.32 -2.21 -1.79
N ILE A 80 -12.31 -1.39 -2.05
CA ILE A 80 -11.74 -1.15 -3.38
C ILE A 80 -10.27 -1.53 -3.48
N GLY A 81 -9.65 -1.93 -2.38
CA GLY A 81 -8.25 -2.30 -2.33
C GLY A 81 -7.76 -2.43 -0.90
N SER A 82 -6.45 -2.54 -0.77
CA SER A 82 -5.77 -2.64 0.51
C SER A 82 -4.46 -1.87 0.51
N CYS A 83 -3.98 -1.49 1.68
CA CYS A 83 -2.64 -0.93 1.87
C CYS A 83 -2.10 -1.30 3.25
N GLY A 84 -0.80 -1.16 3.43
CA GLY A 84 -0.22 -1.49 4.72
C GLY A 84 1.16 -0.90 4.94
N VAL A 85 1.56 -0.97 6.21
CA VAL A 85 2.90 -0.66 6.71
C VAL A 85 3.54 -1.97 7.12
N PHE A 86 4.72 -2.23 6.60
CA PHE A 86 5.44 -3.49 6.78
C PHE A 86 6.90 -3.24 7.18
N ALA A 87 7.56 -4.26 7.67
CA ALA A 87 8.99 -4.23 8.00
C ALA A 87 9.37 -3.00 8.83
N VAL A 88 8.56 -2.68 9.84
CA VAL A 88 8.84 -1.55 10.74
C VAL A 88 10.11 -1.86 11.54
N ASN A 89 11.11 -1.01 11.38
CA ASN A 89 12.35 -1.04 12.16
C ASN A 89 12.36 0.15 13.11
N TRP A 90 11.97 -0.09 14.36
CA TRP A 90 11.88 0.94 15.39
C TRP A 90 13.24 1.53 15.76
N GLN A 91 14.32 0.73 15.69
CA GLN A 91 15.68 1.19 15.98
C GLN A 91 16.15 2.23 14.97
N ASN A 92 15.89 1.98 13.68
CA ASN A 92 16.30 2.85 12.59
C ASN A 92 15.19 3.84 12.15
N SER A 93 14.02 3.77 12.79
CA SER A 93 12.85 4.59 12.49
C SER A 93 12.46 4.53 11.00
N THR A 94 12.44 3.33 10.42
CA THR A 94 12.07 3.12 9.01
C THR A 94 10.94 2.10 8.88
N CYS A 95 10.15 2.22 7.82
CA CYS A 95 9.16 1.19 7.44
C CYS A 95 9.07 1.08 5.92
N SER A 96 8.42 0.02 5.46
CA SER A 96 8.02 -0.15 4.07
C SER A 96 6.50 -0.04 3.95
N VAL A 97 6.02 0.40 2.78
CA VAL A 97 4.58 0.47 2.48
C VAL A 97 4.26 -0.27 1.19
N GLY A 98 3.05 -0.80 1.13
CA GLY A 98 2.48 -1.42 -0.06
C GLY A 98 1.03 -1.02 -0.25
N ILE A 99 0.55 -1.08 -1.49
CA ILE A 99 -0.81 -0.75 -1.86
C ILE A 99 -1.27 -1.60 -3.05
N SER A 100 -2.52 -2.04 -2.98
CA SER A 100 -3.22 -2.72 -4.05
C SER A 100 -4.58 -2.05 -4.26
N ILE A 101 -4.97 -1.82 -5.52
CA ILE A 101 -6.29 -1.26 -5.90
C ILE A 101 -6.88 -2.17 -6.97
N GLY A 102 -8.12 -2.60 -6.75
CA GLY A 102 -8.87 -3.42 -7.69
C GLY A 102 -8.96 -2.77 -9.08
N GLN A 103 -8.87 -3.58 -10.12
CA GLN A 103 -8.68 -3.11 -11.50
C GLN A 103 -9.72 -2.09 -11.96
N GLN A 104 -10.99 -2.27 -11.59
CA GLN A 104 -12.08 -1.37 -11.95
C GLN A 104 -12.00 0.03 -11.30
N TRP A 105 -11.21 0.18 -10.22
CA TRP A 105 -11.01 1.44 -9.51
C TRP A 105 -9.65 2.10 -9.82
N GLN A 106 -8.79 1.46 -10.63
CA GLN A 106 -7.52 2.04 -11.04
C GLN A 106 -7.72 3.25 -11.97
N GLY A 107 -6.72 4.14 -12.01
CA GLY A 107 -6.74 5.33 -12.85
C GLY A 107 -7.65 6.48 -12.40
N LYS A 108 -8.37 6.32 -11.28
CA LYS A 108 -9.32 7.31 -10.74
C LYS A 108 -8.77 8.14 -9.58
N GLY A 109 -7.50 7.97 -9.21
CA GLY A 109 -6.85 8.72 -8.12
C GLY A 109 -6.91 8.04 -6.75
N TYR A 110 -7.71 7.01 -6.54
CA TYR A 110 -7.87 6.33 -5.25
C TYR A 110 -6.55 5.84 -4.65
N GLY A 111 -5.66 5.26 -5.46
CA GLY A 111 -4.36 4.77 -4.98
C GLY A 111 -3.46 5.89 -4.46
N THR A 112 -3.46 7.05 -5.14
CA THR A 112 -2.69 8.22 -4.69
C THR A 112 -3.29 8.81 -3.41
N ASP A 113 -4.61 8.88 -3.31
CA ASP A 113 -5.33 9.37 -2.13
C ASP A 113 -5.08 8.46 -0.92
N ALA A 114 -5.20 7.14 -1.11
CA ALA A 114 -4.92 6.16 -0.06
C ALA A 114 -3.46 6.20 0.40
N MET A 115 -2.50 6.31 -0.52
CA MET A 115 -1.08 6.40 -0.16
C MET A 115 -0.78 7.68 0.63
N LYS A 116 -1.34 8.82 0.24
CA LYS A 116 -1.18 10.08 1.00
C LYS A 116 -1.75 9.98 2.40
N THR A 117 -2.92 9.36 2.55
CA THR A 117 -3.56 9.12 3.86
C THR A 117 -2.72 8.17 4.72
N LEU A 118 -2.13 7.13 4.13
CA LEU A 118 -1.24 6.21 4.84
C LEU A 118 0.06 6.90 5.27
N ILE A 119 0.67 7.73 4.42
CA ILE A 119 1.86 8.53 4.75
C ILE A 119 1.56 9.48 5.91
N GLU A 120 0.41 10.15 5.88
CA GLU A 120 -0.04 11.01 6.97
C GLU A 120 -0.16 10.25 8.28
N PHE A 121 -0.80 9.08 8.27
CA PHE A 121 -0.88 8.20 9.44
C PHE A 121 0.51 7.85 9.98
N ILE A 122 1.44 7.43 9.12
CA ILE A 122 2.79 7.05 9.53
C ILE A 122 3.52 8.23 10.17
N PHE A 123 3.54 9.38 9.52
CA PHE A 123 4.31 10.51 10.00
C PHE A 123 3.67 11.26 11.17
N GLN A 124 2.37 11.16 11.36
CA GLN A 124 1.71 11.79 12.51
C GLN A 124 1.69 10.90 13.76
N TYR A 125 1.53 9.58 13.59
CA TYR A 125 1.26 8.67 14.71
C TYR A 125 2.36 7.65 14.98
N MET A 126 3.35 7.53 14.07
CA MET A 126 4.49 6.63 14.25
C MET A 126 5.81 7.42 14.29
N ALA A 127 6.76 6.98 15.11
CA ALA A 127 8.10 7.60 15.20
C ALA A 127 9.01 7.16 14.04
N ILE A 128 8.51 7.29 12.80
CA ILE A 128 9.22 6.91 11.58
C ILE A 128 9.88 8.14 10.96
N GLN A 129 11.13 7.99 10.53
CA GLN A 129 11.91 9.02 9.84
C GLN A 129 11.91 8.82 8.32
N LYS A 130 11.74 7.57 7.87
CA LYS A 130 11.82 7.25 6.44
C LYS A 130 10.83 6.14 6.10
N ILE A 131 10.02 6.39 5.08
CA ILE A 131 9.16 5.39 4.42
C ILE A 131 9.86 4.91 3.15
N LYS A 132 9.84 3.59 2.91
CA LYS A 132 10.42 2.95 1.74
C LYS A 132 9.35 2.19 0.96
N LEU A 133 9.54 2.05 -0.33
CA LEU A 133 8.79 1.13 -1.17
C LEU A 133 9.61 0.67 -2.36
N GLN A 134 9.18 -0.41 -2.96
CA GLN A 134 9.74 -0.94 -4.20
C GLN A 134 8.65 -1.04 -5.26
N VAL A 135 9.02 -0.89 -6.51
CA VAL A 135 8.08 -0.98 -7.62
C VAL A 135 8.77 -1.56 -8.86
N PHE A 136 8.07 -2.42 -9.56
CA PHE A 136 8.55 -2.98 -10.82
C PHE A 136 8.70 -1.90 -11.89
N SER A 137 9.79 -1.90 -12.63
CA SER A 137 10.06 -0.92 -13.69
C SER A 137 8.98 -0.90 -14.78
N PHE A 138 8.29 -2.02 -14.98
CA PHE A 138 7.17 -2.14 -15.90
C PHE A 138 5.81 -1.72 -15.33
N ASN A 139 5.77 -1.10 -14.15
CA ASN A 139 4.54 -0.53 -13.56
C ASN A 139 4.58 1.02 -13.54
N PRO A 140 4.50 1.69 -14.70
CA PRO A 140 4.61 3.15 -14.78
C PRO A 140 3.47 3.88 -14.07
N ALA A 141 2.32 3.24 -13.88
CA ALA A 141 1.21 3.84 -13.16
C ALA A 141 1.51 4.00 -11.66
N ALA A 142 2.08 2.97 -11.04
CA ALA A 142 2.48 3.03 -9.63
C ALA A 142 3.65 4.01 -9.45
N ILE A 143 4.66 4.00 -10.33
CA ILE A 143 5.78 4.94 -10.30
C ILE A 143 5.27 6.38 -10.25
N ARG A 144 4.41 6.77 -11.20
CA ARG A 144 3.82 8.13 -11.22
C ARG A 144 2.98 8.44 -9.97
N SER A 145 2.31 7.44 -9.40
CA SER A 145 1.53 7.63 -8.16
C SER A 145 2.45 7.93 -6.98
N TYR A 146 3.56 7.21 -6.84
CA TYR A 146 4.52 7.41 -5.76
C TYR A 146 5.25 8.75 -5.87
N GLU A 147 5.64 9.15 -7.08
CA GLU A 147 6.20 10.49 -7.34
C GLU A 147 5.23 11.61 -6.93
N LYS A 148 3.93 11.46 -7.24
CA LYS A 148 2.87 12.40 -6.80
C LYS A 148 2.66 12.43 -5.28
N CYS A 149 3.04 11.37 -4.58
CA CYS A 149 3.01 11.30 -3.12
C CYS A 149 4.29 11.86 -2.47
N GLY A 150 5.26 12.32 -3.27
CA GLY A 150 6.51 12.91 -2.78
C GLY A 150 7.67 11.93 -2.63
N PHE A 151 7.51 10.68 -3.03
CA PHE A 151 8.62 9.73 -2.99
C PHE A 151 9.70 10.08 -4.01
N THR A 152 10.96 9.96 -3.58
CA THR A 152 12.16 10.15 -4.39
C THR A 152 12.77 8.80 -4.75
N LYS A 153 13.20 8.62 -6.00
CA LYS A 153 13.93 7.42 -6.43
C LYS A 153 15.30 7.40 -5.78
N GLU A 154 15.60 6.33 -5.05
CA GLU A 154 16.87 6.15 -4.34
C GLU A 154 17.74 5.04 -4.91
N GLY A 155 17.14 4.10 -5.66
CA GLY A 155 17.86 2.97 -6.21
C GLY A 155 17.21 2.38 -7.44
N HIS A 156 18.04 1.59 -8.15
CA HIS A 156 17.63 0.87 -9.35
C HIS A 156 18.36 -0.47 -9.35
N LEU A 157 17.64 -1.52 -9.02
CA LEU A 157 18.15 -2.89 -8.99
C LEU A 157 17.92 -3.52 -10.36
N ARG A 158 19.00 -3.83 -11.07
CA ARG A 158 18.94 -4.33 -12.43
C ARG A 158 18.66 -5.84 -12.43
N ASN A 159 17.75 -6.29 -13.32
CA ASN A 159 17.41 -7.70 -13.50
C ASN A 159 16.98 -8.41 -12.20
N GLU A 160 16.25 -7.71 -11.34
CA GLU A 160 15.86 -8.20 -9.99
C GLU A 160 14.64 -9.10 -10.04
N ILE A 161 13.73 -8.87 -11.01
CA ILE A 161 12.43 -9.54 -11.06
C ILE A 161 12.29 -10.34 -12.35
N PHE A 162 11.96 -11.62 -12.24
CA PHE A 162 11.61 -12.45 -13.39
C PHE A 162 10.10 -12.45 -13.62
N ARG A 163 9.65 -11.85 -14.73
CA ARG A 163 8.24 -11.82 -15.16
C ARG A 163 8.16 -11.90 -16.67
N PHE A 164 7.09 -12.48 -17.18
CA PHE A 164 6.82 -12.55 -18.63
C PHE A 164 7.95 -13.20 -19.45
N GLY A 165 8.67 -14.16 -18.84
CA GLY A 165 9.79 -14.86 -19.48
C GLY A 165 11.10 -14.08 -19.57
N THR A 166 11.20 -12.91 -18.91
CA THR A 166 12.42 -12.07 -18.90
C THR A 166 12.67 -11.44 -17.54
N PHE A 167 13.88 -10.95 -17.33
CA PHE A 167 14.22 -10.18 -16.14
C PHE A 167 13.91 -8.70 -16.32
N HIS A 168 13.38 -8.11 -15.28
CA HIS A 168 13.05 -6.70 -15.19
C HIS A 168 13.72 -6.06 -13.98
N ASP A 169 13.83 -4.73 -14.03
CA ASP A 169 14.41 -3.96 -12.96
C ASP A 169 13.40 -3.66 -11.86
N LEU A 170 13.91 -3.49 -10.64
CA LEU A 170 13.15 -3.02 -9.48
C LEU A 170 13.64 -1.62 -9.10
N ILE A 171 12.70 -0.70 -8.91
CA ILE A 171 13.00 0.68 -8.52
C ILE A 171 12.71 0.84 -7.05
N VAL A 172 13.68 1.38 -6.31
CA VAL A 172 13.57 1.66 -4.88
C VAL A 172 13.26 3.13 -4.69
N PHE A 173 12.23 3.42 -3.91
CA PHE A 173 11.81 4.77 -3.54
C PHE A 173 11.89 4.98 -2.03
N GLY A 174 12.19 6.20 -1.63
CA GLY A 174 12.17 6.67 -0.26
C GLY A 174 11.43 7.99 -0.11
N LEU A 175 10.87 8.21 1.07
CA LEU A 175 10.30 9.50 1.49
C LEU A 175 10.74 9.78 2.92
N LEU A 176 11.46 10.88 3.12
CA LEU A 176 11.90 11.32 4.43
C LEU A 176 10.81 12.15 5.12
N ARG A 177 10.74 12.06 6.44
CA ARG A 177 9.84 12.92 7.24
C ARG A 177 10.05 14.42 6.94
N SER A 178 11.29 14.85 6.72
CA SER A 178 11.64 16.24 6.40
C SER A 178 11.16 16.70 5.02
N GLU A 179 10.89 15.75 4.11
CA GLU A 179 10.38 16.02 2.76
C GLU A 179 8.85 16.05 2.74
N TRP A 180 8.22 15.47 3.76
CA TRP A 180 6.78 15.43 3.87
C TRP A 180 6.24 16.80 4.33
N THR A 181 5.57 17.46 3.43
CA THR A 181 4.84 18.70 3.74
C THR A 181 3.38 18.35 4.04
N GLN A 182 2.95 18.68 5.26
CA GLN A 182 1.51 18.63 5.55
C GLN A 182 0.80 19.56 4.55
N VAL A 183 -0.07 19.00 3.73
CA VAL A 183 -1.04 19.80 2.98
C VAL A 183 -2.02 20.32 4.02
N LYS A 184 -1.83 21.58 4.40
CA LYS A 184 -2.73 22.31 5.29
C LYS A 184 -4.06 22.56 4.61
#